data_a53afd03f6a1ba2a844927667749ad79
#
_entry.id   a53afd03f6a1ba2a844927667749ad79
#
_cell.length_a   1.000
_cell.length_b   1.000
_cell.length_c   1.000
_cell.angle_alpha   90.00
_cell.angle_beta   90.00
_cell.angle_gamma   90.00
#
_symmetry.space_group_name_H-M   'P 1'
#
loop_
_entity.id
_entity.type
_entity.pdbx_description
1 polymer ?
#
loop_
_entity_poly.entity_id
_entity_poly.type
_entity_poly.pdbx_seq_one_letter_code
_entity_poly.pdbx_strand_id
1 'polypeptide(L)'
;LNDVYEIAPLGDGAFGGMARVAHVRDSIKKENPNTFLFMAGDFLSPSLLGTIKVDGERIYGKQMIEVMNAMEFDLVTFGNHEFDLKEKDLQKRLNESSFPWMSSNVRHLKNDSKSFFEVQHHKDTLSVNDTFSLLVSDDNNKQIKIGFLGVTLPYSVKDYVFYGDIYDEAERAYGELKNKVDLVFGLTHLELGQDKEFLERIPQIPLVMGGHEHYAMSVSIGNSKITKADANAKTIYIHTLVYNTVNKDLKIDSELFNINDKITSKPEIENIVNKWGTILNLKIKEIIDEPSEVIFNSPEPLDGTEISNRSIQTNLGTILTKSMMWSFDNEVDAALVNGGSIRVDDMLPKDLSSMDVFRTLPFGGGILKVDLEGILLKEVLDYGSSKRI
;
A
#
# COMPACT_ATOMS: atom_id res chain seq x y z
N LEU A 1 -8.27 -3.22 -2.13
CA LEU A 1 -7.20 -2.26 -2.38
C LEU A 1 -5.88 -2.76 -1.78
N ASN A 2 -4.77 -2.22 -2.27
CA ASN A 2 -3.41 -2.46 -1.79
C ASN A 2 -2.53 -1.26 -2.15
N ASP A 3 -1.44 -1.06 -1.40
CA ASP A 3 -0.38 -0.09 -1.74
C ASP A 3 -0.91 1.32 -2.06
N VAL A 4 -1.70 1.88 -1.15
CA VAL A 4 -2.30 3.21 -1.31
C VAL A 4 -1.57 4.23 -0.46
N TYR A 5 -0.67 4.98 -1.06
CA TYR A 5 0.16 5.99 -0.39
C TYR A 5 -0.44 7.39 -0.46
N GLU A 6 -1.22 7.65 -1.52
CA GLU A 6 -1.81 8.96 -1.80
C GLU A 6 -3.34 8.91 -1.65
N ILE A 7 -3.89 9.83 -0.87
CA ILE A 7 -5.35 9.95 -0.66
C ILE A 7 -6.04 10.72 -1.78
N ALA A 8 -5.31 11.63 -2.43
CA ALA A 8 -5.78 12.45 -3.54
C ALA A 8 -5.62 11.72 -4.87
N PRO A 9 -6.38 12.09 -5.91
CA PRO A 9 -6.14 11.60 -7.27
C PRO A 9 -4.76 11.99 -7.80
N LEU A 10 -4.20 11.15 -8.66
CA LEU A 10 -2.94 11.33 -9.38
C LEU A 10 -3.16 11.75 -10.84
N GLY A 11 -2.07 12.12 -11.55
CA GLY A 11 -2.12 12.51 -12.96
C GLY A 11 -3.06 13.67 -13.21
N ASP A 12 -2.86 14.79 -12.49
CA ASP A 12 -3.74 15.98 -12.52
C ASP A 12 -5.23 15.65 -12.31
N GLY A 13 -5.49 14.67 -11.47
CA GLY A 13 -6.84 14.23 -11.14
C GLY A 13 -7.40 13.12 -12.03
N ALA A 14 -6.63 12.61 -12.98
CA ALA A 14 -7.10 11.61 -13.95
C ALA A 14 -7.36 10.23 -13.31
N PHE A 15 -6.56 9.84 -12.30
CA PHE A 15 -6.57 8.48 -11.77
C PHE A 15 -6.65 8.44 -10.25
N GLY A 16 -7.22 7.35 -9.71
CA GLY A 16 -7.23 7.10 -8.28
C GLY A 16 -8.11 8.06 -7.48
N GLY A 17 -7.76 8.19 -6.18
CA GLY A 17 -8.46 9.06 -5.22
C GLY A 17 -9.45 8.32 -4.35
N MET A 18 -9.20 8.36 -3.03
CA MET A 18 -9.98 7.63 -2.02
C MET A 18 -11.45 8.07 -1.96
N ALA A 19 -11.74 9.34 -2.27
CA ALA A 19 -13.12 9.83 -2.33
C ALA A 19 -13.95 9.19 -3.45
N ARG A 20 -13.32 8.84 -4.57
CA ARG A 20 -13.96 8.10 -5.68
C ARG A 20 -14.17 6.63 -5.32
N VAL A 21 -13.18 6.01 -4.68
CA VAL A 21 -13.33 4.63 -4.14
C VAL A 21 -14.51 4.54 -3.18
N ALA A 22 -14.63 5.52 -2.28
CA ALA A 22 -15.76 5.59 -1.34
C ALA A 22 -17.11 5.67 -2.06
N HIS A 23 -17.20 6.45 -3.14
CA HIS A 23 -18.40 6.55 -3.97
C HIS A 23 -18.75 5.22 -4.63
N VAL A 24 -17.77 4.52 -5.22
CA VAL A 24 -17.96 3.21 -5.85
C VAL A 24 -18.44 2.18 -4.81
N ARG A 25 -17.75 2.11 -3.65
CA ARG A 25 -18.14 1.23 -2.55
C ARG A 25 -19.59 1.48 -2.11
N ASP A 26 -19.97 2.74 -1.90
CA ASP A 26 -21.31 3.10 -1.45
C ASP A 26 -22.38 2.79 -2.50
N SER A 27 -22.03 2.90 -3.80
CA SER A 27 -22.91 2.51 -4.90
C SER A 27 -23.22 1.02 -4.89
N ILE A 28 -22.18 0.19 -4.72
CA ILE A 28 -22.32 -1.28 -4.60
C ILE A 28 -23.09 -1.64 -3.33
N LYS A 29 -22.79 -1.01 -2.20
CA LYS A 29 -23.42 -1.28 -0.89
C LYS A 29 -24.91 -0.97 -0.87
N LYS A 30 -25.39 -0.02 -1.70
CA LYS A 30 -26.83 0.26 -1.88
C LYS A 30 -27.57 -0.90 -2.56
N GLU A 31 -26.89 -1.60 -3.46
CA GLU A 31 -27.46 -2.76 -4.18
C GLU A 31 -27.32 -4.04 -3.37
N ASN A 32 -26.20 -4.18 -2.64
CA ASN A 32 -25.91 -5.31 -1.78
C ASN A 32 -25.31 -4.85 -0.45
N PRO A 33 -26.07 -4.88 0.68
CA PRO A 33 -25.56 -4.46 1.97
C PRO A 33 -24.40 -5.34 2.50
N ASN A 34 -24.24 -6.56 1.98
CA ASN A 34 -23.10 -7.44 2.24
C ASN A 34 -21.88 -7.06 1.38
N THR A 35 -21.53 -5.77 1.40
CA THR A 35 -20.36 -5.20 0.71
C THR A 35 -19.35 -4.77 1.74
N PHE A 36 -18.12 -5.27 1.58
CA PHE A 36 -17.00 -5.07 2.50
C PHE A 36 -15.81 -4.46 1.78
N LEU A 37 -15.01 -3.68 2.50
CA LEU A 37 -13.85 -2.96 1.99
C LEU A 37 -12.58 -3.39 2.72
N PHE A 38 -11.59 -3.88 1.95
CA PHE A 38 -10.35 -4.44 2.47
C PHE A 38 -9.11 -3.69 1.94
N MET A 39 -8.05 -3.62 2.78
CA MET A 39 -6.75 -3.09 2.42
C MET A 39 -5.66 -4.13 2.68
N ALA A 40 -4.95 -4.51 1.62
CA ALA A 40 -3.87 -5.49 1.67
C ALA A 40 -2.50 -4.84 1.92
N GLY A 41 -2.41 -3.96 2.94
CA GLY A 41 -1.17 -3.35 3.41
C GLY A 41 -0.63 -2.19 2.58
N ASP A 42 0.46 -1.59 3.08
CA ASP A 42 1.22 -0.49 2.50
C ASP A 42 0.39 0.79 2.24
N PHE A 43 -0.01 1.44 3.33
CA PHE A 43 -0.80 2.67 3.24
C PHE A 43 -0.39 3.77 4.24
N LEU A 44 0.48 3.48 5.21
CA LEU A 44 0.97 4.49 6.15
C LEU A 44 2.21 5.23 5.66
N SER A 45 3.03 4.57 4.88
CA SER A 45 4.32 5.04 4.33
C SER A 45 4.58 4.33 2.99
N PRO A 46 5.31 4.99 2.07
CA PRO A 46 5.73 6.38 2.06
C PRO A 46 4.71 7.30 1.37
N SER A 47 4.61 8.54 1.83
CA SER A 47 3.92 9.60 1.07
C SER A 47 4.56 10.95 1.36
N LEU A 48 4.44 11.90 0.44
CA LEU A 48 4.93 13.26 0.67
C LEU A 48 4.22 13.88 1.89
N LEU A 49 2.90 13.73 1.99
CA LEU A 49 2.12 14.13 3.16
C LEU A 49 2.67 13.54 4.46
N GLY A 50 3.05 12.27 4.46
CA GLY A 50 3.61 11.58 5.62
C GLY A 50 4.91 12.20 6.15
N THR A 51 5.68 12.85 5.29
CA THR A 51 6.98 13.43 5.64
C THR A 51 6.89 14.82 6.25
N ILE A 52 5.83 15.58 6.00
CA ILE A 52 5.68 16.93 6.52
C ILE A 52 5.36 16.93 8.03
N LYS A 53 5.64 18.08 8.68
CA LYS A 53 5.34 18.27 10.10
C LYS A 53 4.17 19.22 10.29
N VAL A 54 3.26 18.82 11.16
CA VAL A 54 2.18 19.67 11.67
C VAL A 54 2.31 19.71 13.19
N ASP A 55 2.31 20.88 13.77
CA ASP A 55 2.50 21.09 15.22
C ASP A 55 3.76 20.42 15.79
N GLY A 56 4.82 20.39 14.98
CA GLY A 56 6.12 19.80 15.36
C GLY A 56 6.23 18.27 15.19
N GLU A 57 5.14 17.57 14.91
CA GLU A 57 5.11 16.11 14.67
C GLU A 57 4.94 15.78 13.18
N ARG A 58 5.63 14.76 12.69
CA ARG A 58 5.42 14.25 11.34
C ARG A 58 4.07 13.53 11.26
N ILE A 59 3.42 13.65 10.10
CA ILE A 59 2.08 13.10 9.85
C ILE A 59 2.10 11.55 9.82
N TYR A 60 3.09 10.95 9.16
CA TYR A 60 3.30 9.49 9.15
C TYR A 60 2.00 8.68 8.97
N GLY A 61 1.27 8.90 7.89
CA GLY A 61 0.06 8.15 7.55
C GLY A 61 -1.23 8.59 8.28
N LYS A 62 -1.19 9.64 9.13
CA LYS A 62 -2.40 10.14 9.83
C LYS A 62 -3.51 10.53 8.87
N GLN A 63 -3.17 11.13 7.73
CA GLN A 63 -4.12 11.48 6.68
C GLN A 63 -4.85 10.26 6.13
N MET A 64 -4.14 9.16 5.96
CA MET A 64 -4.71 7.91 5.46
C MET A 64 -5.65 7.28 6.49
N ILE A 65 -5.23 7.24 7.77
CA ILE A 65 -6.09 6.74 8.85
C ILE A 65 -7.39 7.55 8.94
N GLU A 66 -7.33 8.89 8.82
CA GLU A 66 -8.55 9.72 8.87
C GLU A 66 -9.49 9.41 7.70
N VAL A 67 -8.95 9.26 6.48
CA VAL A 67 -9.73 8.88 5.30
C VAL A 67 -10.31 7.47 5.46
N MET A 68 -9.51 6.49 5.84
CA MET A 68 -9.94 5.10 5.99
C MET A 68 -10.99 4.92 7.09
N ASN A 69 -10.87 5.66 8.20
CA ASN A 69 -11.90 5.70 9.26
C ASN A 69 -13.24 6.22 8.71
N ALA A 70 -13.19 7.33 7.96
CA ALA A 70 -14.40 7.91 7.37
C ALA A 70 -15.00 7.03 6.25
N MET A 71 -14.18 6.19 5.62
CA MET A 71 -14.63 5.20 4.64
C MET A 71 -15.12 3.90 5.28
N GLU A 72 -14.99 3.70 6.58
CA GLU A 72 -15.41 2.49 7.30
C GLU A 72 -14.82 1.21 6.70
N PHE A 73 -13.48 1.09 6.69
CA PHE A 73 -12.83 -0.14 6.26
C PHE A 73 -13.20 -1.32 7.17
N ASP A 74 -13.46 -2.49 6.57
CA ASP A 74 -13.91 -3.68 7.29
C ASP A 74 -12.74 -4.54 7.80
N LEU A 75 -11.59 -4.51 7.13
CA LEU A 75 -10.37 -5.21 7.54
C LEU A 75 -9.15 -4.68 6.79
N VAL A 76 -8.03 -4.60 7.49
CA VAL A 76 -6.71 -4.32 6.90
C VAL A 76 -5.66 -5.31 7.40
N THR A 77 -4.62 -5.54 6.59
CA THR A 77 -3.40 -6.22 7.03
C THR A 77 -2.20 -5.26 6.98
N PHE A 78 -1.09 -5.63 7.62
CA PHE A 78 0.16 -4.91 7.42
C PHE A 78 0.76 -5.23 6.05
N GLY A 79 1.36 -4.22 5.42
CA GLY A 79 2.39 -4.41 4.44
C GLY A 79 3.78 -4.20 5.07
N ASN A 80 4.83 -4.19 4.27
CA ASN A 80 6.19 -3.97 4.78
C ASN A 80 6.48 -2.51 5.10
N HIS A 81 5.82 -1.57 4.43
CA HIS A 81 6.02 -0.14 4.62
C HIS A 81 5.31 0.45 5.86
N GLU A 82 4.38 -0.23 6.49
CA GLU A 82 3.90 0.15 7.83
C GLU A 82 5.05 0.18 8.82
N PHE A 83 6.04 -0.69 8.66
CA PHE A 83 7.21 -0.80 9.52
C PHE A 83 8.37 0.15 9.13
N ASP A 84 8.19 1.04 8.16
CA ASP A 84 9.08 2.18 7.97
C ASP A 84 9.00 3.15 9.15
N LEU A 85 7.85 3.20 9.80
CA LEU A 85 7.60 4.05 10.96
C LEU A 85 8.40 3.54 12.17
N LYS A 86 8.71 4.46 13.08
CA LYS A 86 9.19 4.08 14.42
C LYS A 86 8.03 3.51 15.22
N GLU A 87 8.32 2.62 16.16
CA GLU A 87 7.33 1.98 17.04
C GLU A 87 6.27 2.95 17.58
N LYS A 88 6.71 4.07 18.17
CA LYS A 88 5.80 5.08 18.73
C LYS A 88 4.85 5.70 17.70
N ASP A 89 5.31 5.84 16.45
CA ASP A 89 4.54 6.50 15.39
C ASP A 89 3.56 5.50 14.78
N LEU A 90 3.96 4.24 14.59
CA LEU A 90 3.04 3.15 14.22
C LEU A 90 1.96 2.96 15.30
N GLN A 91 2.34 2.94 16.58
CA GLN A 91 1.38 2.79 17.67
C GLN A 91 0.34 3.93 17.70
N LYS A 92 0.74 5.17 17.36
CA LYS A 92 -0.23 6.27 17.21
C LYS A 92 -1.23 5.98 16.10
N ARG A 93 -0.77 5.51 14.94
CA ARG A 93 -1.65 5.17 13.79
C ARG A 93 -2.61 4.04 14.13
N LEU A 94 -2.11 2.99 14.79
CA LEU A 94 -2.96 1.89 15.28
C LEU A 94 -4.05 2.42 16.22
N ASN A 95 -3.69 3.26 17.19
CA ASN A 95 -4.64 3.81 18.15
C ASN A 95 -5.64 4.81 17.56
N GLU A 96 -5.32 5.43 16.43
CA GLU A 96 -6.21 6.35 15.70
C GLU A 96 -7.15 5.62 14.74
N SER A 97 -6.87 4.35 14.39
CA SER A 97 -7.69 3.57 13.45
C SER A 97 -8.96 3.05 14.14
N SER A 98 -10.11 3.18 13.48
CA SER A 98 -11.40 2.63 13.94
C SER A 98 -11.78 1.32 13.26
N PHE A 99 -10.94 0.80 12.40
CA PHE A 99 -11.11 -0.45 11.65
C PHE A 99 -10.22 -1.55 12.22
N PRO A 100 -10.61 -2.84 12.05
CA PRO A 100 -9.83 -3.97 12.51
C PRO A 100 -8.56 -4.19 11.69
N TRP A 101 -7.49 -4.55 12.39
CA TRP A 101 -6.22 -5.02 11.84
C TRP A 101 -6.05 -6.51 12.07
N MET A 102 -5.40 -7.18 11.13
CA MET A 102 -5.09 -8.60 11.21
C MET A 102 -3.66 -8.87 10.71
N SER A 103 -2.96 -9.80 11.37
CA SER A 103 -1.73 -10.39 10.82
C SER A 103 -1.43 -11.73 11.47
N SER A 104 -1.28 -12.77 10.64
CA SER A 104 -0.99 -14.12 11.12
C SER A 104 0.48 -14.34 11.47
N ASN A 105 1.42 -13.58 10.87
CA ASN A 105 2.86 -13.81 11.06
C ASN A 105 3.63 -12.66 11.72
N VAL A 106 3.03 -11.47 11.88
CA VAL A 106 3.72 -10.32 12.47
C VAL A 106 3.38 -10.21 13.95
N ARG A 107 4.41 -9.98 14.78
CA ARG A 107 4.28 -9.78 16.23
C ARG A 107 5.03 -8.53 16.67
N HIS A 108 4.52 -7.90 17.70
CA HIS A 108 5.21 -6.86 18.43
C HIS A 108 6.28 -7.48 19.32
N LEU A 109 7.53 -7.05 19.16
CA LEU A 109 8.66 -7.52 19.95
C LEU A 109 8.98 -6.48 21.04
N LYS A 110 8.78 -6.86 22.30
CA LYS A 110 9.11 -6.03 23.46
C LYS A 110 9.95 -6.83 24.44
N ASN A 111 11.19 -6.37 24.72
CA ASN A 111 12.08 -7.02 25.67
C ASN A 111 12.18 -8.54 25.44
N ASP A 112 12.42 -8.95 24.19
CA ASP A 112 12.47 -10.34 23.71
C ASP A 112 11.15 -11.13 23.86
N SER A 113 10.08 -10.49 24.29
CA SER A 113 8.74 -11.10 24.34
C SER A 113 7.95 -10.76 23.08
N LYS A 114 7.34 -11.79 22.48
CA LYS A 114 6.48 -11.66 21.30
C LYS A 114 5.02 -11.57 21.75
N SER A 115 4.33 -10.53 21.34
CA SER A 115 2.89 -10.33 21.57
C SER A 115 2.21 -9.84 20.30
N PHE A 116 0.91 -9.81 20.28
CA PHE A 116 0.18 -9.09 19.26
C PHE A 116 0.42 -7.57 19.39
N PHE A 117 0.37 -6.85 18.27
CA PHE A 117 0.18 -5.41 18.34
C PHE A 117 -1.17 -5.10 18.96
N GLU A 118 -1.26 -4.02 19.71
CA GLU A 118 -2.48 -3.60 20.40
C GLU A 118 -2.96 -2.27 19.84
N VAL A 119 -4.26 -2.14 19.71
CA VAL A 119 -4.97 -0.91 19.33
C VAL A 119 -5.69 -0.40 20.56
N GLN A 120 -5.34 0.78 21.04
CA GLN A 120 -5.90 1.37 22.27
C GLN A 120 -6.98 2.38 21.90
N HIS A 121 -8.24 2.06 22.19
CA HIS A 121 -9.40 2.95 22.04
C HIS A 121 -9.94 3.35 23.43
N HIS A 122 -9.65 4.57 23.87
CA HIS A 122 -10.11 5.10 25.16
C HIS A 122 -9.87 4.17 26.36
N LYS A 123 -10.81 3.26 26.64
CA LYS A 123 -10.76 2.30 27.76
C LYS A 123 -10.55 0.85 27.30
N ASP A 124 -10.70 0.59 26.01
CA ASP A 124 -10.64 -0.76 25.47
C ASP A 124 -9.32 -0.95 24.72
N THR A 125 -8.72 -2.11 24.90
CA THR A 125 -7.55 -2.55 24.13
C THR A 125 -7.97 -3.70 23.25
N LEU A 126 -7.80 -3.54 21.93
CA LEU A 126 -8.04 -4.57 20.93
C LEU A 126 -6.70 -5.11 20.43
N SER A 127 -6.63 -6.39 20.19
CA SER A 127 -5.42 -6.99 19.59
C SER A 127 -5.52 -7.05 18.07
N VAL A 128 -4.38 -6.86 17.40
CA VAL A 128 -4.20 -7.24 16.00
C VAL A 128 -4.10 -8.76 15.95
N ASN A 129 -5.24 -9.42 15.74
CA ASN A 129 -5.34 -10.87 15.84
C ASN A 129 -4.72 -11.60 14.64
N ASP A 130 -4.43 -12.90 14.83
CA ASP A 130 -3.96 -13.80 13.77
C ASP A 130 -4.94 -13.94 12.63
N THR A 131 -6.21 -13.96 12.97
CA THR A 131 -7.32 -14.23 12.05
C THR A 131 -8.47 -13.28 12.32
N PHE A 132 -9.27 -13.07 11.31
CA PHE A 132 -10.49 -12.28 11.41
C PHE A 132 -11.68 -13.08 10.85
N SER A 133 -12.90 -12.77 11.30
CA SER A 133 -14.08 -13.39 10.71
C SER A 133 -15.26 -12.44 10.64
N LEU A 134 -15.96 -12.49 9.50
CA LEU A 134 -17.20 -11.78 9.25
C LEU A 134 -18.38 -12.75 9.30
N LEU A 135 -19.50 -12.30 9.86
CA LEU A 135 -20.78 -12.98 9.79
C LEU A 135 -21.61 -12.28 8.71
N VAL A 136 -22.01 -13.03 7.69
CA VAL A 136 -22.79 -12.54 6.55
C VAL A 136 -24.16 -13.19 6.58
N SER A 137 -25.21 -12.41 6.41
CA SER A 137 -26.60 -12.90 6.43
C SER A 137 -27.28 -12.62 5.08
N ASP A 138 -28.04 -13.58 4.57
CA ASP A 138 -28.94 -13.35 3.43
C ASP A 138 -30.28 -12.72 3.88
N ASP A 139 -31.14 -12.40 2.91
CA ASP A 139 -32.46 -11.81 3.15
C ASP A 139 -33.40 -12.71 3.97
N ASN A 140 -33.09 -14.01 4.09
CA ASN A 140 -33.82 -14.99 4.89
C ASN A 140 -33.21 -15.20 6.27
N ASN A 141 -32.24 -14.34 6.68
CA ASN A 141 -31.45 -14.46 7.91
C ASN A 141 -30.62 -15.76 8.00
N LYS A 142 -30.34 -16.42 6.88
CA LYS A 142 -29.39 -17.53 6.86
C LYS A 142 -27.98 -16.96 6.89
N GLN A 143 -27.17 -17.45 7.82
CA GLN A 143 -25.86 -16.91 8.09
C GLN A 143 -24.77 -17.84 7.58
N ILE A 144 -23.70 -17.23 7.10
CA ILE A 144 -22.40 -17.88 6.85
C ILE A 144 -21.31 -17.08 7.58
N LYS A 145 -20.27 -17.78 7.99
CA LYS A 145 -19.10 -17.17 8.60
C LYS A 145 -17.93 -17.26 7.64
N ILE A 146 -17.34 -16.12 7.30
CA ILE A 146 -16.17 -16.00 6.43
C ILE A 146 -14.96 -15.68 7.29
N GLY A 147 -13.91 -16.49 7.20
CA GLY A 147 -12.64 -16.29 7.88
C GLY A 147 -11.59 -15.66 6.97
N PHE A 148 -10.70 -14.91 7.56
CA PHE A 148 -9.55 -14.28 6.90
C PHE A 148 -8.28 -14.60 7.66
N LEU A 149 -7.22 -14.86 6.95
CA LEU A 149 -5.86 -14.88 7.45
C LEU A 149 -4.99 -13.98 6.58
N GLY A 150 -3.93 -13.42 7.15
CA GLY A 150 -3.07 -12.49 6.45
C GLY A 150 -1.62 -12.62 6.86
N VAL A 151 -0.74 -12.64 5.88
CA VAL A 151 0.71 -12.71 6.06
C VAL A 151 1.40 -11.61 5.29
N THR A 152 2.49 -11.10 5.88
CA THR A 152 3.30 -10.00 5.36
C THR A 152 4.72 -10.47 5.16
N LEU A 153 5.35 -10.09 4.03
CA LEU A 153 6.75 -10.41 3.78
C LEU A 153 7.69 -9.66 4.74
N PRO A 154 8.77 -10.28 5.22
CA PRO A 154 9.73 -9.68 6.13
C PRO A 154 10.74 -8.81 5.37
N TYR A 155 10.35 -7.59 4.98
CA TYR A 155 11.23 -6.71 4.21
C TYR A 155 11.94 -5.68 5.11
N SER A 156 11.21 -5.01 5.98
CA SER A 156 11.76 -3.96 6.86
C SER A 156 11.95 -4.50 8.28
N VAL A 157 13.14 -5.01 8.57
CA VAL A 157 13.44 -5.54 9.91
C VAL A 157 13.67 -4.38 10.89
N LYS A 158 12.86 -4.31 11.93
CA LYS A 158 12.93 -3.33 13.02
C LYS A 158 13.04 -4.05 14.37
N ASP A 159 13.67 -3.39 15.34
CA ASP A 159 13.91 -3.96 16.67
C ASP A 159 12.61 -4.32 17.41
N TYR A 160 11.49 -3.67 17.07
CA TYR A 160 10.17 -3.89 17.68
C TYR A 160 9.26 -4.83 16.89
N VAL A 161 9.74 -5.41 15.77
CA VAL A 161 8.94 -6.28 14.91
C VAL A 161 9.57 -7.67 14.81
N PHE A 162 8.78 -8.68 15.05
CA PHE A 162 9.10 -10.07 14.75
C PHE A 162 8.24 -10.57 13.59
N TYR A 163 8.87 -11.19 12.62
CA TYR A 163 8.19 -11.92 11.55
C TYR A 163 8.32 -13.43 11.78
N GLY A 164 7.18 -14.13 11.93
CA GLY A 164 7.11 -15.57 11.80
C GLY A 164 7.30 -15.99 10.34
N ASP A 165 7.63 -17.26 10.13
CA ASP A 165 7.68 -17.81 8.78
C ASP A 165 6.31 -17.65 8.10
N ILE A 166 6.33 -17.16 6.85
CA ILE A 166 5.11 -16.83 6.08
C ILE A 166 4.19 -18.05 5.98
N TYR A 167 4.75 -19.19 5.63
CA TYR A 167 3.99 -20.38 5.30
C TYR A 167 3.54 -21.14 6.54
N ASP A 168 4.43 -21.33 7.49
CA ASP A 168 4.11 -22.03 8.75
C ASP A 168 3.01 -21.29 9.52
N GLU A 169 3.07 -19.95 9.56
CA GLU A 169 2.05 -19.13 10.23
C GLU A 169 0.72 -19.09 9.46
N ALA A 170 0.77 -19.10 8.13
CA ALA A 170 -0.42 -19.23 7.30
C ALA A 170 -1.12 -20.58 7.49
N GLU A 171 -0.37 -21.68 7.45
CA GLU A 171 -0.89 -23.04 7.68
C GLU A 171 -1.49 -23.18 9.10
N ARG A 172 -0.82 -22.61 10.12
CA ARG A 172 -1.33 -22.56 11.49
C ARG A 172 -2.66 -21.81 11.56
N ALA A 173 -2.70 -20.59 11.02
CA ALA A 173 -3.89 -19.73 11.02
C ALA A 173 -5.06 -20.38 10.25
N TYR A 174 -4.78 -20.98 9.09
CA TYR A 174 -5.77 -21.77 8.34
C TYR A 174 -6.29 -22.96 9.17
N GLY A 175 -5.40 -23.68 9.83
CA GLY A 175 -5.75 -24.80 10.72
C GLY A 175 -6.70 -24.39 11.84
N GLU A 176 -6.56 -23.17 12.37
CA GLU A 176 -7.45 -22.63 13.41
C GLU A 176 -8.81 -22.19 12.87
N LEU A 177 -8.88 -21.73 11.62
CA LEU A 177 -10.11 -21.21 10.98
C LEU A 177 -10.98 -22.32 10.37
N LYS A 178 -10.37 -23.27 9.65
CA LYS A 178 -11.05 -24.18 8.70
C LYS A 178 -12.26 -24.95 9.25
N ASN A 179 -12.31 -25.17 10.56
CA ASN A 179 -13.42 -25.88 11.22
C ASN A 179 -14.40 -24.93 11.96
N LYS A 180 -14.15 -23.60 11.90
CA LYS A 180 -14.93 -22.61 12.62
C LYS A 180 -15.70 -21.67 11.70
N VAL A 181 -15.41 -21.73 10.39
CA VAL A 181 -15.98 -20.85 9.37
C VAL A 181 -16.40 -21.64 8.13
N ASP A 182 -17.23 -21.06 7.29
CA ASP A 182 -17.70 -21.71 6.05
C ASP A 182 -16.70 -21.55 4.89
N LEU A 183 -16.02 -20.40 4.83
CA LEU A 183 -15.04 -20.03 3.81
C LEU A 183 -13.82 -19.38 4.47
N VAL A 184 -12.63 -19.58 3.89
CA VAL A 184 -11.41 -18.87 4.30
C VAL A 184 -10.82 -18.15 3.10
N PHE A 185 -10.46 -16.88 3.25
CA PHE A 185 -9.75 -16.06 2.26
C PHE A 185 -8.41 -15.58 2.79
N GLY A 186 -7.46 -15.33 1.86
CA GLY A 186 -6.20 -14.68 2.16
C GLY A 186 -6.29 -13.16 1.92
N LEU A 187 -5.77 -12.38 2.88
CA LEU A 187 -5.50 -10.95 2.72
C LEU A 187 -4.00 -10.75 2.96
N THR A 188 -3.18 -10.82 1.89
CA THR A 188 -1.74 -10.96 1.99
C THR A 188 -1.00 -9.70 1.53
N HIS A 189 0.25 -9.55 1.99
CA HIS A 189 1.17 -8.57 1.43
C HIS A 189 2.51 -9.25 1.17
N LEU A 190 2.61 -9.93 0.02
CA LEU A 190 3.69 -10.83 -0.36
C LEU A 190 4.13 -10.56 -1.81
N GLU A 191 5.33 -11.01 -2.18
CA GLU A 191 5.69 -11.14 -3.59
C GLU A 191 4.80 -12.19 -4.28
N LEU A 192 4.51 -12.01 -5.57
CA LEU A 192 3.67 -12.95 -6.33
C LEU A 192 4.15 -14.41 -6.23
N GLY A 193 5.48 -14.61 -6.21
CA GLY A 193 6.06 -15.95 -6.03
C GLY A 193 5.68 -16.58 -4.70
N GLN A 194 5.66 -15.78 -3.64
CA GLN A 194 5.27 -16.21 -2.29
C GLN A 194 3.76 -16.47 -2.18
N ASP A 195 2.92 -15.63 -2.81
CA ASP A 195 1.47 -15.89 -2.88
C ASP A 195 1.14 -17.18 -3.63
N LYS A 196 1.89 -17.53 -4.67
CA LYS A 196 1.75 -18.81 -5.37
C LYS A 196 2.08 -19.96 -4.46
N GLU A 197 3.22 -19.94 -3.79
CA GLU A 197 3.63 -20.98 -2.84
C GLU A 197 2.62 -21.09 -1.68
N PHE A 198 2.13 -19.96 -1.16
CA PHE A 198 1.08 -19.95 -0.15
C PHE A 198 -0.17 -20.73 -0.60
N LEU A 199 -0.64 -20.54 -1.84
CA LEU A 199 -1.79 -21.28 -2.38
C LEU A 199 -1.46 -22.74 -2.73
N GLU A 200 -0.23 -23.05 -3.10
CA GLU A 200 0.20 -24.45 -3.30
C GLU A 200 0.17 -25.23 -1.99
N ARG A 201 0.52 -24.59 -0.86
CA ARG A 201 0.46 -25.19 0.48
C ARG A 201 -0.96 -25.25 1.05
N ILE A 202 -1.82 -24.26 0.74
CA ILE A 202 -3.19 -24.17 1.25
C ILE A 202 -4.18 -24.04 0.07
N PRO A 203 -4.33 -25.08 -0.79
CA PRO A 203 -5.15 -25.00 -2.00
C PRO A 203 -6.67 -24.91 -1.73
N GLN A 204 -7.10 -24.94 -0.47
CA GLN A 204 -8.49 -24.75 -0.05
C GLN A 204 -8.88 -23.27 0.05
N ILE A 205 -7.94 -22.34 0.00
CA ILE A 205 -8.22 -20.91 -0.04
C ILE A 205 -8.55 -20.53 -1.48
N PRO A 206 -9.80 -20.13 -1.79
CA PRO A 206 -10.22 -19.92 -3.17
C PRO A 206 -9.80 -18.53 -3.72
N LEU A 207 -9.51 -17.57 -2.83
CA LEU A 207 -9.14 -16.21 -3.20
C LEU A 207 -8.09 -15.64 -2.24
N VAL A 208 -7.05 -15.07 -2.83
CA VAL A 208 -6.08 -14.19 -2.18
C VAL A 208 -6.26 -12.78 -2.74
N MET A 209 -6.52 -11.84 -1.86
CA MET A 209 -6.48 -10.40 -2.10
C MET A 209 -5.11 -9.92 -1.61
N GLY A 210 -4.18 -9.69 -2.54
CA GLY A 210 -2.78 -9.41 -2.24
C GLY A 210 -2.39 -7.95 -2.47
N GLY A 211 -1.19 -7.60 -1.97
CA GLY A 211 -0.50 -6.33 -2.19
C GLY A 211 0.96 -6.56 -2.57
N HIS A 212 1.78 -5.52 -2.41
CA HIS A 212 3.22 -5.43 -2.63
C HIS A 212 3.64 -5.06 -4.06
N GLU A 213 3.13 -5.71 -5.09
CA GLU A 213 3.34 -5.24 -6.45
C GLU A 213 2.37 -4.10 -6.76
N HIS A 214 2.89 -3.03 -7.34
CA HIS A 214 2.14 -1.81 -7.61
C HIS A 214 1.37 -1.82 -8.94
N TYR A 215 1.30 -2.95 -9.62
CA TYR A 215 0.57 -3.12 -10.88
C TYR A 215 -0.46 -4.24 -10.80
N ALA A 216 -1.56 -4.04 -11.52
CA ALA A 216 -2.69 -4.96 -11.47
C ALA A 216 -2.35 -6.34 -12.04
N MET A 217 -2.77 -7.38 -11.32
CA MET A 217 -2.63 -8.75 -11.78
C MET A 217 -3.76 -9.65 -11.30
N SER A 218 -4.02 -10.71 -12.06
CA SER A 218 -4.91 -11.80 -11.70
C SER A 218 -4.29 -13.12 -12.15
N VAL A 219 -3.96 -13.98 -11.18
CA VAL A 219 -3.29 -15.26 -11.43
C VAL A 219 -4.09 -16.40 -10.83
N SER A 220 -4.32 -17.45 -11.61
CA SER A 220 -5.01 -18.66 -11.15
C SER A 220 -4.02 -19.77 -10.80
N ILE A 221 -4.20 -20.40 -9.65
CA ILE A 221 -3.44 -21.56 -9.17
C ILE A 221 -4.46 -22.66 -8.82
N GLY A 222 -4.59 -23.66 -9.68
CA GLY A 222 -5.65 -24.65 -9.53
C GLY A 222 -7.04 -24.00 -9.55
N ASN A 223 -7.80 -24.17 -8.46
CA ASN A 223 -9.11 -23.56 -8.28
C ASN A 223 -9.07 -22.23 -7.52
N SER A 224 -7.88 -21.77 -7.15
CA SER A 224 -7.66 -20.54 -6.38
C SER A 224 -7.24 -19.39 -7.29
N LYS A 225 -7.46 -18.17 -6.85
CA LYS A 225 -7.10 -16.95 -7.57
C LYS A 225 -6.35 -16.00 -6.65
N ILE A 226 -5.29 -15.39 -7.19
CA ILE A 226 -4.59 -14.25 -6.60
C ILE A 226 -4.99 -13.02 -7.38
N THR A 227 -5.31 -11.92 -6.68
CA THR A 227 -5.60 -10.62 -7.30
C THR A 227 -4.85 -9.53 -6.55
N LYS A 228 -4.21 -8.63 -7.30
CA LYS A 228 -3.57 -7.41 -6.78
C LYS A 228 -3.97 -6.26 -7.70
N ALA A 229 -4.35 -5.12 -7.12
CA ALA A 229 -4.73 -3.94 -7.89
C ALA A 229 -3.50 -3.05 -8.17
N ASP A 230 -3.64 -2.05 -9.03
CA ASP A 230 -2.61 -1.01 -9.16
C ASP A 230 -2.53 -0.17 -7.89
N ALA A 231 -1.34 0.26 -7.54
CA ALA A 231 -1.10 1.14 -6.41
C ALA A 231 -1.87 2.46 -6.49
N ASN A 232 -1.98 3.13 -5.33
CA ASN A 232 -2.63 4.43 -5.19
C ASN A 232 -4.09 4.47 -5.65
N ALA A 233 -4.78 3.31 -5.51
CA ALA A 233 -6.18 3.17 -5.91
C ALA A 233 -6.45 3.60 -7.36
N LYS A 234 -5.47 3.50 -8.28
CA LYS A 234 -5.68 3.70 -9.72
C LYS A 234 -6.71 2.70 -10.24
N THR A 235 -6.63 1.47 -9.73
CA THR A 235 -7.67 0.43 -9.88
C THR A 235 -8.03 -0.16 -8.52
N ILE A 236 -9.17 -0.86 -8.48
CA ILE A 236 -9.58 -1.72 -7.37
C ILE A 236 -10.05 -3.05 -7.91
N TYR A 237 -9.94 -4.14 -7.15
CA TYR A 237 -10.66 -5.36 -7.45
C TYR A 237 -12.03 -5.38 -6.76
N ILE A 238 -13.07 -5.68 -7.54
CA ILE A 238 -14.41 -5.96 -7.04
C ILE A 238 -14.63 -7.47 -7.17
N HIS A 239 -14.81 -8.14 -6.04
CA HIS A 239 -15.10 -9.58 -5.97
C HIS A 239 -16.56 -9.80 -5.65
N THR A 240 -17.29 -10.42 -6.59
CA THR A 240 -18.67 -10.84 -6.37
C THR A 240 -18.67 -12.33 -6.02
N LEU A 241 -19.17 -12.67 -4.84
CA LEU A 241 -19.19 -14.03 -4.32
C LEU A 241 -20.64 -14.53 -4.28
N VAL A 242 -20.85 -15.71 -4.85
CA VAL A 242 -22.12 -16.44 -4.75
C VAL A 242 -21.85 -17.79 -4.09
N TYR A 243 -22.34 -17.95 -2.87
CA TYR A 243 -22.13 -19.16 -2.08
C TYR A 243 -23.44 -19.91 -1.85
N ASN A 244 -23.49 -21.16 -2.32
CA ASN A 244 -24.62 -22.04 -2.07
C ASN A 244 -24.42 -22.80 -0.73
N THR A 245 -25.22 -22.44 0.27
CA THR A 245 -25.09 -23.00 1.63
C THR A 245 -25.54 -24.46 1.72
N VAL A 246 -26.19 -25.06 0.71
CA VAL A 246 -26.65 -26.44 0.71
C VAL A 246 -25.54 -27.37 0.20
N ASN A 247 -25.05 -27.11 -1.02
CA ASN A 247 -24.02 -27.95 -1.64
C ASN A 247 -22.59 -27.41 -1.44
N LYS A 248 -22.45 -26.25 -0.76
CA LYS A 248 -21.17 -25.59 -0.48
C LYS A 248 -20.43 -25.06 -1.72
N ASP A 249 -21.09 -24.94 -2.87
CA ASP A 249 -20.49 -24.38 -4.07
C ASP A 249 -20.25 -22.88 -3.90
N LEU A 250 -19.04 -22.46 -4.25
CA LEU A 250 -18.62 -21.05 -4.30
C LEU A 250 -18.32 -20.66 -5.74
N LYS A 251 -18.90 -19.57 -6.17
CA LYS A 251 -18.52 -18.86 -7.41
C LYS A 251 -17.95 -17.52 -7.05
N ILE A 252 -16.80 -17.18 -7.63
CA ILE A 252 -16.13 -15.89 -7.45
C ILE A 252 -15.96 -15.26 -8.83
N ASP A 253 -16.56 -14.10 -9.02
CA ASP A 253 -16.25 -13.21 -10.11
C ASP A 253 -15.34 -12.08 -9.59
N SER A 254 -14.29 -11.73 -10.34
CA SER A 254 -13.27 -10.76 -9.93
C SER A 254 -13.04 -9.78 -11.06
N GLU A 255 -13.52 -8.56 -10.89
CA GLU A 255 -13.41 -7.47 -11.86
C GLU A 255 -12.33 -6.48 -11.41
N LEU A 256 -11.41 -6.15 -12.32
CA LEU A 256 -10.51 -5.01 -12.15
C LEU A 256 -11.23 -3.74 -12.59
N PHE A 257 -11.50 -2.85 -11.63
CA PHE A 257 -12.28 -1.64 -11.86
C PHE A 257 -11.38 -0.40 -11.81
N ASN A 258 -11.41 0.43 -12.87
CA ASN A 258 -10.60 1.65 -12.97
C ASN A 258 -11.23 2.80 -12.17
N ILE A 259 -10.44 3.42 -11.32
CA ILE A 259 -10.83 4.64 -10.60
C ILE A 259 -10.28 5.84 -11.38
N ASN A 260 -11.17 6.64 -11.98
CA ASN A 260 -10.80 7.73 -12.87
C ASN A 260 -11.68 8.98 -12.65
N ASP A 261 -11.43 10.03 -13.42
CA ASP A 261 -12.09 11.34 -13.32
C ASP A 261 -13.58 11.35 -13.69
N LYS A 262 -14.11 10.27 -14.28
CA LYS A 262 -15.54 10.12 -14.56
C LYS A 262 -16.36 9.69 -13.34
N ILE A 263 -15.67 9.26 -12.28
CA ILE A 263 -16.30 8.83 -11.03
C ILE A 263 -16.47 10.04 -10.12
N THR A 264 -17.69 10.28 -9.68
CA THR A 264 -17.97 11.34 -8.70
C THR A 264 -17.30 11.03 -7.36
N SER A 265 -16.64 12.01 -6.78
CA SER A 265 -16.11 11.89 -5.41
C SER A 265 -17.23 11.90 -4.37
N LYS A 266 -17.09 11.09 -3.30
CA LYS A 266 -17.95 11.20 -2.10
C LYS A 266 -17.59 12.47 -1.33
N PRO A 267 -18.52 13.44 -1.15
CA PRO A 267 -18.18 14.77 -0.63
C PRO A 267 -17.53 14.75 0.76
N GLU A 268 -17.98 13.87 1.65
CA GLU A 268 -17.43 13.77 3.00
C GLU A 268 -15.95 13.37 3.00
N ILE A 269 -15.56 12.45 2.12
CA ILE A 269 -14.18 11.99 1.98
C ILE A 269 -13.35 13.04 1.23
N GLU A 270 -13.93 13.65 0.20
CA GLU A 270 -13.28 14.72 -0.56
C GLU A 270 -12.91 15.94 0.33
N ASN A 271 -13.76 16.29 1.28
CA ASN A 271 -13.47 17.32 2.26
C ASN A 271 -12.23 16.99 3.11
N ILE A 272 -12.05 15.73 3.50
CA ILE A 272 -10.86 15.28 4.24
C ILE A 272 -9.62 15.35 3.34
N VAL A 273 -9.73 14.88 2.10
CA VAL A 273 -8.64 14.95 1.11
C VAL A 273 -8.21 16.40 0.87
N ASN A 274 -9.18 17.31 0.65
CA ASN A 274 -8.92 18.74 0.42
C ASN A 274 -8.29 19.42 1.65
N LYS A 275 -8.74 19.07 2.86
CA LYS A 275 -8.10 19.55 4.10
C LYS A 275 -6.62 19.22 4.12
N TRP A 276 -6.26 17.97 3.86
CA TRP A 276 -4.87 17.51 3.88
C TRP A 276 -4.05 18.09 2.71
N GLY A 277 -4.64 18.25 1.54
CA GLY A 277 -4.03 18.94 0.40
C GLY A 277 -3.71 20.42 0.72
N THR A 278 -4.62 21.10 1.42
CA THR A 278 -4.39 22.48 1.88
C THR A 278 -3.23 22.55 2.87
N ILE A 279 -3.17 21.62 3.84
CA ILE A 279 -2.07 21.54 4.81
C ILE A 279 -0.73 21.29 4.08
N LEU A 280 -0.71 20.35 3.12
CA LEU A 280 0.49 20.08 2.32
C LEU A 280 0.98 21.35 1.61
N ASN A 281 0.09 22.02 0.88
CA ASN A 281 0.42 23.21 0.12
C ASN A 281 0.97 24.32 1.03
N LEU A 282 0.37 24.55 2.20
CA LEU A 282 0.85 25.51 3.17
C LEU A 282 2.25 25.17 3.68
N LYS A 283 2.50 23.87 3.97
CA LYS A 283 3.81 23.40 4.48
C LYS A 283 4.90 23.44 3.42
N ILE A 284 4.60 23.13 2.18
CA ILE A 284 5.57 23.27 1.08
C ILE A 284 5.89 24.76 0.83
N LYS A 285 4.90 25.66 0.95
CA LYS A 285 5.14 27.12 0.84
C LYS A 285 6.05 27.69 1.94
N GLU A 286 6.16 27.04 3.09
CA GLU A 286 7.18 27.41 4.11
C GLU A 286 8.63 27.12 3.63
N ILE A 287 8.80 26.27 2.60
CA ILE A 287 10.10 25.87 2.05
C ILE A 287 10.36 26.56 0.70
N ILE A 288 9.34 26.66 -0.13
CA ILE A 288 9.39 27.23 -1.48
C ILE A 288 8.16 28.14 -1.66
N ASP A 289 8.39 29.40 -2.05
CA ASP A 289 7.34 30.42 -2.18
C ASP A 289 6.23 30.00 -3.15
N GLU A 290 6.60 29.44 -4.31
CA GLU A 290 5.68 29.04 -5.38
C GLU A 290 5.86 27.56 -5.76
N PRO A 291 5.29 26.60 -5.00
CA PRO A 291 5.47 25.17 -5.25
C PRO A 291 4.97 24.69 -6.62
N SER A 292 3.99 25.35 -7.18
CA SER A 292 3.41 25.08 -8.50
C SER A 292 4.15 25.75 -9.65
N GLU A 293 5.18 26.58 -9.37
CA GLU A 293 6.00 27.17 -10.41
C GLU A 293 6.70 26.09 -11.23
N VAL A 294 6.62 26.22 -12.56
CA VAL A 294 7.32 25.35 -13.49
C VAL A 294 8.81 25.64 -13.45
N ILE A 295 9.59 24.70 -12.96
CA ILE A 295 11.04 24.83 -12.81
C ILE A 295 11.82 24.14 -13.93
N PHE A 296 11.17 23.26 -14.69
CA PHE A 296 11.80 22.53 -15.78
C PHE A 296 10.77 22.15 -16.84
N ASN A 297 11.12 22.42 -18.13
CA ASN A 297 10.31 22.02 -19.26
C ASN A 297 10.98 20.82 -19.95
N SER A 298 10.34 19.67 -19.92
CA SER A 298 10.79 18.46 -20.63
C SER A 298 10.20 18.42 -22.04
N PRO A 299 10.93 17.91 -23.05
CA PRO A 299 10.39 17.69 -24.39
C PRO A 299 9.26 16.66 -24.42
N GLU A 300 9.24 15.76 -23.45
CA GLU A 300 8.29 14.66 -23.31
C GLU A 300 7.91 14.45 -21.84
N PRO A 301 6.77 13.78 -21.53
CA PRO A 301 6.45 13.37 -20.17
C PRO A 301 7.54 12.49 -19.58
N LEU A 302 7.77 12.61 -18.25
CA LEU A 302 8.83 11.86 -17.58
C LEU A 302 8.26 10.61 -16.90
N ASP A 303 8.83 9.46 -17.22
CA ASP A 303 8.41 8.18 -16.66
C ASP A 303 8.97 8.00 -15.25
N GLY A 304 8.10 8.18 -14.27
CA GLY A 304 8.34 7.95 -12.85
C GLY A 304 7.63 6.71 -12.32
N THR A 305 7.06 5.87 -13.22
CA THR A 305 6.37 4.66 -12.80
C THR A 305 7.33 3.66 -12.15
N GLU A 306 6.86 2.97 -11.11
CA GLU A 306 7.70 2.06 -10.34
C GLU A 306 8.24 0.93 -11.20
N ILE A 307 7.38 0.32 -12.02
CA ILE A 307 7.77 -0.78 -12.90
C ILE A 307 8.90 -0.38 -13.86
N SER A 308 8.83 0.83 -14.45
CA SER A 308 9.90 1.31 -15.34
C SER A 308 11.17 1.63 -14.56
N ASN A 309 11.07 2.34 -13.43
CA ASN A 309 12.22 2.72 -12.61
C ASN A 309 12.99 1.51 -12.05
N ARG A 310 12.31 0.38 -11.85
CA ARG A 310 12.93 -0.87 -11.37
C ARG A 310 13.40 -1.79 -12.50
N SER A 311 12.97 -1.55 -13.75
CA SER A 311 13.28 -2.43 -14.90
C SER A 311 14.27 -1.83 -15.87
N ILE A 312 14.16 -0.52 -16.13
CA ILE A 312 14.95 0.20 -17.12
C ILE A 312 15.47 1.53 -16.57
N GLN A 313 16.41 2.14 -17.28
CA GLN A 313 16.78 3.52 -17.01
C GLN A 313 15.75 4.46 -17.67
N THR A 314 14.94 5.14 -16.83
CA THR A 314 13.93 6.07 -17.30
C THR A 314 14.51 7.45 -17.64
N ASN A 315 13.75 8.27 -18.38
CA ASN A 315 14.12 9.66 -18.63
C ASN A 315 14.09 10.48 -17.34
N LEU A 316 13.16 10.22 -16.40
CA LEU A 316 13.15 10.83 -15.07
C LEU A 316 14.41 10.47 -14.27
N GLY A 317 14.77 9.18 -14.19
CA GLY A 317 15.99 8.71 -13.52
C GLY A 317 17.26 9.34 -14.11
N THR A 318 17.28 9.55 -15.42
CA THR A 318 18.38 10.22 -16.11
C THR A 318 18.50 11.70 -15.71
N ILE A 319 17.39 12.42 -15.58
CA ILE A 319 17.40 13.83 -15.13
C ILE A 319 17.86 13.92 -13.68
N LEU A 320 17.35 13.06 -12.80
CA LEU A 320 17.75 13.02 -11.39
C LEU A 320 19.26 12.77 -11.23
N THR A 321 19.81 11.76 -11.92
CA THR A 321 21.25 11.44 -11.83
C THR A 321 22.12 12.54 -12.41
N LYS A 322 21.71 13.19 -13.52
CA LYS A 322 22.41 14.37 -14.06
C LYS A 322 22.38 15.54 -13.09
N SER A 323 21.25 15.79 -12.42
CA SER A 323 21.15 16.84 -11.40
C SER A 323 22.06 16.56 -10.18
N MET A 324 22.19 15.29 -9.80
CA MET A 324 23.15 14.88 -8.74
C MET A 324 24.59 15.15 -9.16
N MET A 325 24.98 14.82 -10.40
CA MET A 325 26.33 15.13 -10.92
C MET A 325 26.58 16.64 -10.95
N TRP A 326 25.59 17.40 -11.40
CA TRP A 326 25.69 18.87 -11.46
C TRP A 326 25.91 19.51 -10.10
N SER A 327 25.36 18.95 -9.02
CA SER A 327 25.55 19.46 -7.63
C SER A 327 27.02 19.36 -7.15
N PHE A 328 27.88 18.65 -7.88
CA PHE A 328 29.32 18.57 -7.68
C PHE A 328 30.11 19.13 -8.88
N ASP A 329 29.55 20.16 -9.56
CA ASP A 329 30.15 20.81 -10.72
C ASP A 329 30.55 19.86 -11.86
N ASN A 330 29.89 18.70 -11.94
CA ASN A 330 30.21 17.56 -12.82
C ASN A 330 31.63 16.98 -12.62
N GLU A 331 32.23 17.16 -11.44
CA GLU A 331 33.52 16.56 -11.06
C GLU A 331 33.40 15.11 -10.57
N VAL A 332 32.43 14.36 -11.08
CA VAL A 332 32.17 12.96 -10.76
C VAL A 332 31.97 12.16 -12.04
N ASP A 333 32.44 10.91 -12.05
CA ASP A 333 32.34 10.04 -13.23
C ASP A 333 30.92 9.51 -13.48
N ALA A 334 30.12 9.31 -12.42
CA ALA A 334 28.77 8.80 -12.49
C ALA A 334 27.93 9.22 -11.27
N ALA A 335 26.61 9.12 -11.39
CA ALA A 335 25.69 9.18 -10.26
C ALA A 335 24.76 7.98 -10.28
N LEU A 336 24.43 7.49 -9.10
CA LEU A 336 23.52 6.36 -8.89
C LEU A 336 22.40 6.74 -7.94
N VAL A 337 21.19 6.29 -8.27
CA VAL A 337 20.01 6.34 -7.41
C VAL A 337 19.28 5.00 -7.55
N ASN A 338 18.82 4.43 -6.44
CA ASN A 338 18.01 3.23 -6.52
C ASN A 338 16.59 3.56 -6.98
N GLY A 339 16.02 2.72 -7.86
CA GLY A 339 14.66 2.92 -8.39
C GLY A 339 13.61 3.09 -7.30
N GLY A 340 13.72 2.37 -6.20
CA GLY A 340 12.82 2.48 -5.05
C GLY A 340 12.85 3.82 -4.29
N SER A 341 13.80 4.71 -4.56
CA SER A 341 13.80 6.08 -4.03
C SER A 341 12.88 7.01 -4.80
N ILE A 342 12.54 6.68 -6.04
CA ILE A 342 11.62 7.42 -6.90
C ILE A 342 10.21 6.94 -6.55
N ARG A 343 9.43 7.78 -5.84
CA ARG A 343 8.17 7.35 -5.20
C ARG A 343 6.91 7.92 -5.84
N VAL A 344 7.04 8.66 -6.93
CA VAL A 344 5.88 9.29 -7.59
C VAL A 344 4.93 8.26 -8.22
N ASP A 345 5.45 7.13 -8.68
CA ASP A 345 4.73 6.03 -9.36
C ASP A 345 3.69 6.53 -10.38
N ASP A 346 4.12 7.50 -11.21
CA ASP A 346 3.26 8.17 -12.19
C ASP A 346 4.07 8.72 -13.36
N MET A 347 3.40 9.00 -14.47
CA MET A 347 3.96 9.81 -15.55
C MET A 347 3.89 11.28 -15.15
N LEU A 348 5.03 11.93 -14.99
CA LEU A 348 5.06 13.36 -14.71
C LEU A 348 4.82 14.17 -15.98
N PRO A 349 4.16 15.36 -15.87
CA PRO A 349 3.93 16.23 -17.01
C PRO A 349 5.24 16.76 -17.61
N LYS A 350 5.15 17.36 -18.80
CA LYS A 350 6.32 18.02 -19.43
C LYS A 350 6.80 19.22 -18.63
N ASP A 351 5.88 19.94 -18.04
CA ASP A 351 6.13 21.13 -17.24
C ASP A 351 6.21 20.72 -15.78
N LEU A 352 7.44 20.44 -15.31
CA LEU A 352 7.67 20.02 -13.94
C LEU A 352 7.66 21.21 -12.99
N SER A 353 6.90 21.07 -11.93
CA SER A 353 6.88 22.01 -10.81
C SER A 353 7.82 21.56 -9.67
N SER A 354 8.12 22.48 -8.76
CA SER A 354 8.81 22.16 -7.53
C SER A 354 8.07 21.09 -6.71
N MET A 355 6.74 21.09 -6.74
CA MET A 355 5.92 20.06 -6.08
C MET A 355 6.18 18.67 -6.64
N ASP A 356 6.35 18.52 -7.96
CA ASP A 356 6.64 17.24 -8.60
C ASP A 356 7.99 16.66 -8.16
N VAL A 357 8.98 17.52 -7.92
CA VAL A 357 10.27 17.09 -7.36
C VAL A 357 10.11 16.54 -5.94
N PHE A 358 9.33 17.22 -5.07
CA PHE A 358 9.05 16.71 -3.73
C PHE A 358 8.29 15.39 -3.74
N ARG A 359 7.33 15.22 -4.64
CA ARG A 359 6.60 13.95 -4.81
C ARG A 359 7.52 12.83 -5.31
N THR A 360 8.48 13.16 -6.14
CA THR A 360 9.44 12.20 -6.71
C THR A 360 10.38 11.65 -5.64
N LEU A 361 10.94 12.51 -4.78
CA LEU A 361 11.91 12.16 -3.73
C LEU A 361 11.43 12.61 -2.34
N PRO A 362 10.33 12.05 -1.82
CA PRO A 362 9.68 12.56 -0.61
C PRO A 362 10.50 12.38 0.67
N PHE A 363 11.41 11.43 0.68
CA PHE A 363 12.23 11.17 1.88
C PHE A 363 13.30 12.22 2.15
N GLY A 364 13.67 13.00 1.10
CA GLY A 364 14.81 13.91 1.17
C GLY A 364 16.11 13.15 1.35
N GLY A 365 17.14 13.85 1.80
CA GLY A 365 18.46 13.28 2.06
C GLY A 365 19.59 14.11 1.45
N GLY A 366 20.82 13.80 1.83
CA GLY A 366 22.02 14.40 1.25
C GLY A 366 22.51 13.58 0.07
N ILE A 367 23.06 14.28 -0.94
CA ILE A 367 23.83 13.63 -2.00
C ILE A 367 25.26 13.47 -1.49
N LEU A 368 25.82 12.26 -1.63
CA LEU A 368 27.18 11.93 -1.19
C LEU A 368 28.10 11.74 -2.40
N LYS A 369 29.30 12.35 -2.34
CA LYS A 369 30.41 12.04 -3.23
C LYS A 369 31.28 10.98 -2.56
N VAL A 370 31.52 9.87 -3.25
CA VAL A 370 32.31 8.75 -2.75
C VAL A 370 33.33 8.31 -3.78
N ASP A 371 34.49 7.87 -3.34
CA ASP A 371 35.50 7.22 -4.19
C ASP A 371 35.30 5.71 -4.09
N LEU A 372 35.08 5.06 -5.23
CA LEU A 372 34.88 3.62 -5.33
C LEU A 372 35.90 2.99 -6.30
N GLU A 373 36.38 1.81 -5.95
CA GLU A 373 37.12 0.98 -6.89
C GLU A 373 36.17 0.48 -8.00
N GLY A 374 36.64 0.47 -9.26
CA GLY A 374 35.83 0.06 -10.40
C GLY A 374 35.25 -1.35 -10.27
N ILE A 375 35.93 -2.26 -9.58
CA ILE A 375 35.41 -3.61 -9.30
C ILE A 375 34.19 -3.56 -8.36
N LEU A 376 34.22 -2.72 -7.34
CA LEU A 376 33.09 -2.55 -6.43
C LEU A 376 31.90 -1.89 -7.12
N LEU A 377 32.16 -0.87 -7.96
CA LEU A 377 31.12 -0.25 -8.76
C LEU A 377 30.44 -1.28 -9.69
N LYS A 378 31.23 -2.17 -10.33
CA LYS A 378 30.69 -3.24 -11.14
C LYS A 378 29.79 -4.18 -10.33
N GLU A 379 30.22 -4.59 -9.14
CA GLU A 379 29.43 -5.46 -8.24
C GLU A 379 28.07 -4.79 -7.85
N VAL A 380 28.09 -3.49 -7.55
CA VAL A 380 26.87 -2.72 -7.25
C VAL A 380 25.91 -2.72 -8.45
N LEU A 381 26.44 -2.49 -9.67
CA LEU A 381 25.62 -2.49 -10.89
C LEU A 381 25.08 -3.89 -11.23
N ASP A 382 25.90 -4.93 -11.07
CA ASP A 382 25.49 -6.32 -11.30
C ASP A 382 24.38 -6.71 -10.31
N TYR A 383 24.54 -6.36 -9.03
CA TYR A 383 23.51 -6.60 -8.01
C TYR A 383 22.21 -5.86 -8.34
N GLY A 384 22.28 -4.56 -8.65
CA GLY A 384 21.11 -3.77 -9.03
C GLY A 384 20.39 -4.35 -10.26
N SER A 385 21.18 -4.79 -11.27
CA SER A 385 20.61 -5.40 -12.47
C SER A 385 19.94 -6.76 -12.21
N SER A 386 20.43 -7.52 -11.22
CA SER A 386 19.85 -8.82 -10.85
C SER A 386 18.53 -8.71 -10.10
N LYS A 387 18.15 -7.50 -9.64
CA LYS A 387 16.93 -7.20 -8.88
C LYS A 387 15.87 -6.48 -9.72
N ARG A 388 15.98 -6.52 -11.04
CA ARG A 388 14.93 -6.00 -11.93
C ARG A 388 13.65 -6.80 -11.78
N ILE A 389 12.53 -6.07 -11.83
CA ILE A 389 11.18 -6.66 -11.83
C ILE A 389 10.89 -7.26 -13.20
#